data_fafb0051a25e7c476e69b80d1fbc9585
#
_entry.id   fafb0051a25e7c476e69b80d1fbc9585
#
_cell.length_a   1.000
_cell.length_b   1.000
_cell.length_c   1.000
_cell.angle_alpha   90.00
_cell.angle_beta   90.00
_cell.angle_gamma   90.00
#
_symmetry.space_group_name_H-M   'P 1'
#
loop_
_entity.id
_entity.type
_entity.pdbx_description
1 polymer ?
#
loop_
_entity_poly.entity_id
_entity_poly.type
_entity_poly.pdbx_seq_one_letter_code
_entity_poly.pdbx_strand_id
1 'polypeptide(L)'
;MARHWNARYPWFAQVRRSLSVGIERAVIDAINARKPPSLADARERTCFVVSSELLANKGLGDDTYAAAEKTMGLESLVALVALTGSFSMTCMTAGTFGIEPPAENPVPLAE
;
A
#
# COMPACT_ATOMS: atom_id res chain seq x y z
N MET A 1 1.70 2.28 0.72
CA MET A 1 1.41 3.74 0.84
C MET A 1 1.48 4.24 2.27
N ALA A 2 0.58 3.90 3.17
CA ALA A 2 0.60 4.42 4.55
C ALA A 2 1.95 4.22 5.27
N ARG A 3 2.59 3.06 5.10
CA ARG A 3 3.93 2.80 5.64
C ARG A 3 5.03 3.65 4.98
N HIS A 4 4.92 3.89 3.68
CA HIS A 4 5.87 4.78 2.96
C HIS A 4 5.84 6.20 3.52
N TRP A 5 4.64 6.73 3.75
CA TRP A 5 4.42 8.08 4.27
C TRP A 5 4.48 8.18 5.81
N ASN A 6 4.68 7.08 6.52
CA ASN A 6 4.57 7.01 7.98
C ASN A 6 3.27 7.62 8.53
N ALA A 7 2.18 7.44 7.79
CA ALA A 7 0.88 8.02 8.10
C ALA A 7 0.09 7.11 9.07
N ARG A 8 0.12 7.44 10.36
CA ARG A 8 -0.40 6.59 11.45
C ARG A 8 -1.89 6.30 11.33
N TYR A 9 -2.72 7.32 11.11
CA TYR A 9 -4.17 7.11 10.98
C TYR A 9 -4.55 6.32 9.71
N PRO A 10 -4.06 6.66 8.50
CA PRO A 10 -4.28 5.85 7.30
C PRO A 10 -3.79 4.41 7.46
N TRP A 11 -2.67 4.19 8.14
CA TRP A 11 -2.19 2.83 8.46
C TRP A 11 -3.21 2.07 9.29
N PHE A 12 -3.66 2.64 10.40
CA PHE A 12 -4.68 2.06 11.28
C PHE A 12 -5.95 1.68 10.52
N ALA A 13 -6.48 2.61 9.72
CA ALA A 13 -7.70 2.40 8.95
C ALA A 13 -7.55 1.25 7.94
N GLN A 14 -6.40 1.20 7.25
CA GLN A 14 -6.14 0.15 6.27
C GLN A 14 -5.84 -1.21 6.90
N VAL A 15 -5.16 -1.26 8.03
CA VAL A 15 -4.97 -2.51 8.79
C VAL A 15 -6.33 -3.11 9.16
N ARG A 16 -7.23 -2.32 9.73
CA ARG A 16 -8.58 -2.79 10.06
C ARG A 16 -9.32 -3.32 8.84
N ARG A 17 -9.27 -2.57 7.73
CA ARG A 17 -9.91 -2.97 6.48
C ARG A 17 -9.29 -4.24 5.92
N SER A 18 -7.97 -4.33 5.89
CA SER A 18 -7.26 -5.51 5.39
C SER A 18 -7.61 -6.77 6.16
N LEU A 19 -7.62 -6.71 7.48
CA LEU A 19 -8.02 -7.84 8.34
C LEU A 19 -9.49 -8.24 8.09
N SER A 20 -10.39 -7.28 7.91
CA SER A 20 -11.81 -7.55 7.67
C SER A 20 -12.11 -8.24 6.34
N VAL A 21 -11.23 -8.12 5.35
CA VAL A 21 -11.34 -8.77 4.04
C VAL A 21 -10.44 -10.00 3.90
N GLY A 22 -9.82 -10.45 4.98
CA GLY A 22 -9.06 -11.71 5.03
C GLY A 22 -7.59 -11.61 4.62
N ILE A 23 -7.00 -10.41 4.58
CA ILE A 23 -5.55 -10.28 4.42
C ILE A 23 -4.87 -10.83 5.66
N GLU A 24 -3.92 -11.74 5.46
CA GLU A 24 -3.19 -12.37 6.55
C GLU A 24 -2.36 -11.37 7.36
N ARG A 25 -2.36 -11.54 8.68
CA ARG A 25 -1.57 -10.70 9.58
C ARG A 25 -0.09 -10.64 9.21
N ALA A 26 0.48 -11.76 8.76
CA ALA A 26 1.88 -11.84 8.33
C ALA A 26 2.22 -10.90 7.17
N VAL A 27 1.29 -10.67 6.25
CA VAL A 27 1.44 -9.70 5.15
C VAL A 27 1.53 -8.28 5.71
N ILE A 28 0.66 -7.93 6.63
CA ILE A 28 0.62 -6.62 7.28
C ILE A 28 1.91 -6.38 8.08
N ASP A 29 2.35 -7.38 8.84
CA ASP A 29 3.58 -7.30 9.65
C ASP A 29 4.83 -7.15 8.77
N ALA A 30 4.90 -7.84 7.63
CA ALA A 30 6.00 -7.68 6.67
C ALA A 30 6.06 -6.25 6.12
N ILE A 31 4.91 -5.71 5.68
CA ILE A 31 4.82 -4.33 5.18
C ILE A 31 5.20 -3.33 6.27
N ASN A 32 4.73 -3.54 7.50
CA ASN A 32 5.08 -2.70 8.65
C ASN A 32 6.59 -2.70 8.92
N ALA A 33 7.23 -3.85 8.79
CA ALA A 33 8.67 -4.01 8.92
C ALA A 33 9.49 -3.55 7.70
N ARG A 34 8.85 -2.97 6.67
CA ARG A 34 9.46 -2.59 5.38
C ARG A 34 10.09 -3.77 4.63
N LYS A 35 9.51 -4.95 4.78
CA LYS A 35 9.93 -6.18 4.07
C LYS A 35 8.91 -6.54 3.00
N PRO A 36 9.34 -7.16 1.90
CA PRO A 36 8.41 -7.68 0.90
C PRO A 36 7.49 -8.74 1.56
N PRO A 37 6.16 -8.60 1.42
CA PRO A 37 5.25 -9.62 1.91
C PRO A 37 5.27 -10.86 1.01
N SER A 38 4.98 -12.02 1.59
CA SER A 38 4.71 -13.23 0.82
C SER A 38 3.26 -13.21 0.36
N LEU A 39 3.04 -13.10 -0.95
CA LEU A 39 1.73 -13.02 -1.57
C LEU A 39 1.57 -14.16 -2.58
N ALA A 40 0.56 -15.01 -2.40
CA ALA A 40 0.29 -16.14 -3.28
C ALA A 40 -0.38 -15.71 -4.59
N ASP A 41 -1.26 -14.72 -4.55
CA ASP A 41 -1.98 -14.22 -5.71
C ASP A 41 -1.12 -13.32 -6.60
N ALA A 42 -1.15 -13.57 -7.91
CA ALA A 42 -0.33 -12.82 -8.87
C ALA A 42 -0.76 -11.35 -9.00
N ARG A 43 -2.05 -11.04 -8.89
CA ARG A 43 -2.55 -9.66 -8.94
C ARG A 43 -2.15 -8.89 -7.68
N GLU A 44 -2.23 -9.51 -6.52
CA GLU A 44 -1.78 -8.89 -5.26
C GLU A 44 -0.28 -8.59 -5.29
N ARG A 45 0.54 -9.53 -5.78
CA ARG A 45 1.99 -9.28 -6.00
C ARG A 45 2.22 -8.11 -6.93
N THR A 46 1.48 -8.04 -8.03
CA THR A 46 1.59 -6.94 -9.00
C THR A 46 1.20 -5.62 -8.36
N CYS A 47 0.10 -5.57 -7.60
CA CYS A 47 -0.30 -4.38 -6.85
C CYS A 47 0.81 -3.90 -5.91
N PHE A 48 1.44 -4.81 -5.18
CA PHE A 48 2.54 -4.48 -4.28
C PHE A 48 3.76 -3.91 -5.02
N VAL A 49 4.20 -4.59 -6.09
CA VAL A 49 5.37 -4.18 -6.89
C VAL A 49 5.13 -2.82 -7.54
N VAL A 50 4.00 -2.65 -8.23
CA VAL A 50 3.65 -1.40 -8.92
C VAL A 50 3.58 -0.23 -7.93
N SER A 51 2.85 -0.39 -6.83
CA SER A 51 2.72 0.67 -5.83
C SER A 51 4.06 1.01 -5.19
N SER A 52 4.90 0.02 -4.90
CA SER A 52 6.22 0.23 -4.32
C SER A 52 7.16 0.98 -5.26
N GLU A 53 7.16 0.61 -6.54
CA GLU A 53 8.00 1.26 -7.55
C GLU A 53 7.54 2.69 -7.85
N LEU A 54 6.23 2.93 -7.96
CA LEU A 54 5.67 4.28 -8.12
C LEU A 54 6.09 5.20 -6.97
N LEU A 55 6.03 4.72 -5.75
CA LEU A 55 6.39 5.51 -4.57
C LEU A 55 7.90 5.75 -4.46
N ALA A 56 8.72 4.79 -4.86
CA ALA A 56 10.17 4.91 -4.81
C ALA A 56 10.73 5.74 -5.95
N ASN A 57 10.27 5.52 -7.18
CA ASN A 57 10.86 6.04 -8.40
C ASN A 57 10.02 7.12 -9.10
N LYS A 58 8.82 7.42 -8.59
CA LYS A 58 7.87 8.39 -9.17
C LYS A 58 7.37 8.00 -10.57
N GLY A 59 7.49 6.73 -10.92
CA GLY A 59 7.08 6.16 -12.21
C GLY A 59 7.37 4.67 -12.25
N LEU A 60 7.01 4.01 -13.34
CA LEU A 60 7.30 2.60 -13.58
C LEU A 60 8.38 2.46 -14.67
N GLY A 61 9.28 1.51 -14.48
CA GLY A 61 10.14 1.04 -15.57
C GLY A 61 9.34 0.23 -16.60
N ASP A 62 9.86 0.10 -17.79
CA ASP A 62 9.20 -0.57 -18.93
C ASP A 62 8.86 -2.03 -18.61
N ASP A 63 9.75 -2.76 -17.93
CA ASP A 63 9.53 -4.17 -17.56
C ASP A 63 8.38 -4.33 -16.57
N THR A 64 8.33 -3.49 -15.54
CA THR A 64 7.25 -3.49 -14.55
C THR A 64 5.92 -3.11 -15.19
N TYR A 65 5.92 -2.10 -16.07
CA TYR A 65 4.73 -1.70 -16.81
C TYR A 65 4.19 -2.87 -17.66
N ALA A 66 5.04 -3.50 -18.47
CA ALA A 66 4.63 -4.60 -19.33
C ALA A 66 4.11 -5.81 -18.54
N ALA A 67 4.78 -6.18 -17.45
CA ALA A 67 4.34 -7.27 -16.58
C ALA A 67 3.00 -6.95 -15.89
N ALA A 68 2.80 -5.73 -15.43
CA ALA A 68 1.57 -5.29 -14.79
C ALA A 68 0.40 -5.27 -15.79
N GLU A 69 0.59 -4.73 -16.99
CA GLU A 69 -0.42 -4.71 -18.03
C GLU A 69 -0.84 -6.14 -18.42
N LYS A 70 0.12 -7.05 -18.55
CA LYS A 70 -0.15 -8.47 -18.85
C LYS A 70 -0.95 -9.16 -17.74
N THR A 71 -0.67 -8.88 -16.48
CA THR A 71 -1.28 -9.56 -15.32
C THR A 71 -2.65 -9.02 -14.99
N MET A 72 -2.86 -7.71 -15.07
CA MET A 72 -4.10 -7.08 -14.60
C MET A 72 -4.87 -6.30 -15.67
N GLY A 73 -4.28 -6.07 -16.83
CA GLY A 73 -4.86 -5.25 -17.89
C GLY A 73 -4.66 -3.75 -17.69
N LEU A 74 -4.81 -3.01 -18.77
CA LEU A 74 -4.56 -1.56 -18.77
C LEU A 74 -5.53 -0.80 -17.86
N GLU A 75 -6.82 -1.14 -17.89
CA GLU A 75 -7.84 -0.49 -17.07
C GLU A 75 -7.51 -0.61 -15.56
N SER A 76 -7.19 -1.83 -15.11
CA SER A 76 -6.82 -2.06 -13.71
C SER A 76 -5.50 -1.39 -13.34
N LEU A 77 -4.54 -1.31 -14.26
CA LEU A 77 -3.28 -0.62 -14.04
C LEU A 77 -3.49 0.89 -13.86
N VAL A 78 -4.30 1.50 -14.73
CA VAL A 78 -4.71 2.93 -14.59
C VAL A 78 -5.37 3.18 -13.24
N ALA A 79 -6.31 2.32 -12.84
CA ALA A 79 -6.98 2.41 -11.55
C ALA A 79 -6.00 2.30 -10.38
N LEU A 80 -5.02 1.39 -10.46
CA LEU A 80 -4.00 1.22 -9.41
C LEU A 80 -3.09 2.44 -9.28
N VAL A 81 -2.68 3.04 -10.40
CA VAL A 81 -1.88 4.27 -10.40
C VAL A 81 -2.67 5.42 -9.75
N ALA A 82 -3.92 5.61 -10.16
CA ALA A 82 -4.81 6.62 -9.59
C ALA A 82 -5.04 6.40 -8.09
N LEU A 83 -5.26 5.16 -7.67
CA LEU A 83 -5.44 4.79 -6.26
C LEU A 83 -4.18 5.07 -5.45
N THR A 84 -3.00 4.75 -5.98
CA THR A 84 -1.72 5.02 -5.32
C THR A 84 -1.51 6.51 -5.10
N GLY A 85 -1.82 7.34 -6.09
CA GLY A 85 -1.76 8.79 -5.98
C GLY A 85 -2.77 9.37 -4.99
N SER A 86 -4.02 8.98 -5.09
CA SER A 86 -5.11 9.40 -4.19
C SER A 86 -4.82 9.03 -2.74
N PHE A 87 -4.33 7.81 -2.51
CA PHE A 87 -3.98 7.36 -1.16
C PHE A 87 -2.75 8.07 -0.59
N SER A 88 -1.79 8.40 -1.44
CA SER A 88 -0.63 9.22 -1.05
C SER A 88 -1.06 10.62 -0.63
N MET A 89 -2.01 11.23 -1.34
CA MET A 89 -2.61 12.51 -0.96
C MET A 89 -3.24 12.43 0.44
N THR A 90 -4.03 11.39 0.71
CA THR A 90 -4.63 11.15 2.03
C THR A 90 -3.57 11.01 3.12
N CYS A 91 -2.49 10.25 2.85
CA CYS A 91 -1.41 10.05 3.80
C CYS A 91 -0.64 11.35 4.09
N MET A 92 -0.33 12.14 3.07
CA MET A 92 0.31 13.45 3.23
C MET A 92 -0.55 14.40 4.06
N THR A 93 -1.84 14.44 3.79
CA THR A 93 -2.79 15.28 4.54
C THR A 93 -2.83 14.86 6.01
N ALA A 94 -3.02 13.58 6.29
CA ALA A 94 -3.06 13.08 7.66
C ALA A 94 -1.76 13.35 8.43
N GLY A 95 -0.61 13.16 7.78
CA GLY A 95 0.70 13.43 8.38
C GLY A 95 0.93 14.91 8.66
N THR A 96 0.58 15.77 7.71
CA THR A 96 0.75 17.23 7.84
C THR A 96 -0.07 17.81 8.99
N PHE A 97 -1.29 17.34 9.17
CA PHE A 97 -2.21 17.86 10.20
C PHE A 97 -2.23 17.02 11.48
N GLY A 98 -1.30 16.09 11.65
CA GLY A 98 -1.13 15.31 12.89
C GLY A 98 -2.35 14.46 13.25
N ILE A 99 -3.01 13.87 12.27
CA ILE A 99 -4.16 13.00 12.50
C ILE A 99 -3.69 11.68 13.07
N GLU A 100 -4.01 11.42 14.33
CA GLU A 100 -3.60 10.23 15.07
C GLU A 100 -4.71 9.17 15.12
N PRO A 101 -4.35 7.88 15.14
CA PRO A 101 -5.31 6.81 15.34
C PRO A 101 -5.83 6.80 16.79
N PRO A 102 -6.98 6.15 17.05
CA PRO A 102 -7.42 5.92 18.41
C PRO A 102 -6.43 5.04 19.20
N ALA A 103 -6.49 5.09 20.52
CA ALA A 103 -5.61 4.34 21.42
C ALA A 103 -5.68 2.81 21.19
N GLU A 104 -6.83 2.30 20.82
CA GLU A 104 -7.04 0.90 20.46
C GLU A 104 -6.58 0.62 19.01
N ASN A 105 -5.30 0.46 18.83
CA ASN A 105 -4.70 0.15 17.53
C ASN A 105 -4.13 -1.28 17.54
N PRO A 106 -4.73 -2.24 16.80
CA PRO A 106 -4.31 -3.64 16.82
C PRO A 106 -2.91 -3.89 16.27
N VAL A 107 -2.45 -3.04 15.37
CA VAL A 107 -1.12 -3.12 14.75
C VAL A 107 -0.58 -1.70 14.59
N PRO A 108 0.06 -1.15 15.62
CA PRO A 108 0.70 0.15 15.52
C PRO A 108 1.71 0.21 14.39
N LEU A 109 1.82 1.36 13.75
CA LEU A 109 2.87 1.60 12.76
C LEU A 109 4.23 1.55 13.46
N ALA A 110 5.14 0.75 12.93
CA ALA A 110 6.51 0.66 13.45
C ALA A 110 7.27 1.99 13.26
N GLU A 111 8.14 2.31 14.20
CA GLU A 111 9.01 3.49 14.13
C GLU A 111 10.09 3.38 13.04
#